data_df5217958e89d6b7484e8eac7f065e2e
#
_entry.id   df5217958e89d6b7484e8eac7f065e2e
#
_cell.length_a   1.000
_cell.length_b   1.000
_cell.length_c   1.000
_cell.angle_alpha   90.00
_cell.angle_beta   90.00
_cell.angle_gamma   90.00
#
_symmetry.space_group_name_H-M   'P 1'
#
loop_
_entity.id
_entity.type
_entity.pdbx_description
1 polymer ?
#
loop_
_entity_poly.entity_id
_entity_poly.type
_entity_poly.pdbx_seq_one_letter_code
_entity_poly.pdbx_strand_id
1 'polypeptide(L)'
;MSKKEEKVWEYLLNNRQAENAEVAAACDVDIHFVKNLISRIGSENWREEVPMKQTWDCAKVLDTAKGYVTKDRAADHGDMEDNFKRIALYWNAHLGLIDFIKTEDVAAMMALLKIARIHSNPTHIDNWVDACGYMACGGEVVSNLTEKDND
;
A
#
# COMPACT_ATOMS: atom_id res chain seq x y z
N MET A 1 23.63 -3.03 -11.95
CA MET A 1 24.25 -2.53 -10.72
C MET A 1 25.01 -3.67 -10.08
N SER A 2 26.27 -3.46 -9.64
CA SER A 2 27.02 -4.51 -8.94
C SER A 2 26.53 -4.67 -7.51
N LYS A 3 26.79 -5.84 -6.88
CA LYS A 3 26.44 -6.08 -5.47
C LYS A 3 27.07 -5.04 -4.50
N LYS A 4 28.25 -4.50 -4.85
CA LYS A 4 28.90 -3.44 -4.08
C LYS A 4 28.18 -2.10 -4.22
N GLU A 5 27.76 -1.74 -5.44
CA GLU A 5 26.95 -0.54 -5.67
C GLU A 5 25.62 -0.61 -4.93
N GLU A 6 24.95 -1.75 -4.97
CA GLU A 6 23.66 -1.98 -4.29
C GLU A 6 23.79 -1.79 -2.77
N LYS A 7 24.84 -2.36 -2.14
CA LYS A 7 25.11 -2.21 -0.71
C LYS A 7 25.37 -0.76 -0.32
N VAL A 8 26.16 -0.02 -1.12
CA VAL A 8 26.45 1.40 -0.88
C VAL A 8 25.14 2.23 -1.00
N TRP A 9 24.32 1.96 -2.01
CA TRP A 9 23.05 2.64 -2.18
C TRP A 9 22.10 2.39 -1.02
N GLU A 10 21.96 1.16 -0.59
CA GLU A 10 21.10 0.80 0.53
C GLU A 10 21.54 1.53 1.82
N TYR A 11 22.85 1.61 2.06
CA TYR A 11 23.39 2.36 3.21
C TYR A 11 23.11 3.86 3.09
N LEU A 12 23.36 4.47 1.94
CA LEU A 12 23.11 5.89 1.69
C LEU A 12 21.64 6.27 1.82
N LEU A 13 20.73 5.43 1.36
CA LEU A 13 19.30 5.64 1.48
C LEU A 13 18.82 5.68 2.94
N ASN A 14 19.44 4.88 3.79
CA ASN A 14 19.10 4.81 5.21
C ASN A 14 19.88 5.84 6.08
N ASN A 15 21.00 6.37 5.56
CA ASN A 15 21.91 7.27 6.30
C ASN A 15 22.28 8.47 5.43
N ARG A 16 21.31 9.30 5.08
CA ARG A 16 21.47 10.40 4.11
C ARG A 16 22.51 11.46 4.48
N GLN A 17 22.80 11.61 5.78
CA GLN A 17 23.79 12.57 6.29
C GLN A 17 25.19 11.96 6.47
N ALA A 18 25.33 10.65 6.21
CA ALA A 18 26.61 9.96 6.38
C ALA A 18 27.69 10.55 5.46
N GLU A 19 28.87 10.76 5.98
CA GLU A 19 30.03 11.16 5.19
C GLU A 19 30.53 10.00 4.34
N ASN A 20 31.17 10.31 3.20
CA ASN A 20 31.67 9.29 2.27
C ASN A 20 32.64 8.29 2.94
N ALA A 21 33.41 8.73 3.94
CA ALA A 21 34.32 7.87 4.71
C ALA A 21 33.54 6.86 5.58
N GLU A 22 32.45 7.31 6.20
CA GLU A 22 31.56 6.48 7.02
C GLU A 22 30.86 5.42 6.14
N VAL A 23 30.35 5.84 4.99
CA VAL A 23 29.74 4.93 4.01
C VAL A 23 30.74 3.87 3.51
N ALA A 24 31.97 4.28 3.22
CA ALA A 24 33.03 3.39 2.77
C ALA A 24 33.35 2.33 3.85
N ALA A 25 33.48 2.74 5.10
CA ALA A 25 33.74 1.85 6.22
C ALA A 25 32.57 0.87 6.48
N ALA A 26 31.34 1.37 6.50
CA ALA A 26 30.15 0.56 6.75
C ALA A 26 29.87 -0.47 5.65
N CYS A 27 30.20 -0.12 4.41
CA CYS A 27 30.01 -0.99 3.25
C CYS A 27 31.20 -1.87 2.90
N ASP A 28 32.34 -1.69 3.60
CA ASP A 28 33.60 -2.38 3.28
C ASP A 28 34.05 -2.17 1.83
N VAL A 29 34.10 -0.89 1.43
CA VAL A 29 34.54 -0.46 0.09
C VAL A 29 35.52 0.70 0.19
N ASP A 30 36.27 0.94 -0.88
CA ASP A 30 37.15 2.09 -0.96
C ASP A 30 36.39 3.42 -1.06
N ILE A 31 36.88 4.47 -0.39
CA ILE A 31 36.24 5.80 -0.39
C ILE A 31 36.15 6.39 -1.80
N HIS A 32 37.11 6.11 -2.69
CA HIS A 32 37.07 6.56 -4.07
C HIS A 32 35.95 5.86 -4.85
N PHE A 33 35.64 4.59 -4.51
CA PHE A 33 34.49 3.89 -5.06
C PHE A 33 33.19 4.61 -4.72
N VAL A 34 33.00 5.01 -3.43
CA VAL A 34 31.83 5.78 -2.99
C VAL A 34 31.71 7.11 -3.71
N LYS A 35 32.82 7.88 -3.77
CA LYS A 35 32.87 9.17 -4.46
C LYS A 35 32.54 9.04 -5.96
N ASN A 36 33.11 8.04 -6.65
CA ASN A 36 32.84 7.80 -8.04
C ASN A 36 31.41 7.37 -8.30
N LEU A 37 30.83 6.56 -7.40
CA LEU A 37 29.43 6.16 -7.50
C LEU A 37 28.48 7.36 -7.37
N ILE A 38 28.73 8.23 -6.38
CA ILE A 38 27.95 9.45 -6.18
C ILE A 38 28.12 10.42 -7.36
N SER A 39 29.34 10.63 -7.88
CA SER A 39 29.59 11.54 -8.99
C SER A 39 28.92 11.10 -10.31
N ARG A 40 28.68 9.81 -10.50
CA ARG A 40 27.97 9.27 -11.69
C ARG A 40 26.51 9.69 -11.74
N ILE A 41 25.92 10.14 -10.63
CA ILE A 41 24.52 10.60 -10.56
C ILE A 41 24.38 12.04 -11.07
N GLY A 42 25.48 12.80 -11.11
CA GLY A 42 25.54 14.09 -11.79
C GLY A 42 24.88 15.26 -11.07
N SER A 43 24.40 15.12 -9.84
CA SER A 43 23.87 16.25 -9.07
C SER A 43 24.50 16.36 -7.68
N GLU A 44 24.81 17.58 -7.24
CA GLU A 44 25.22 17.86 -5.88
C GLU A 44 24.08 17.59 -4.88
N ASN A 45 22.84 17.53 -5.36
CA ASN A 45 21.62 17.38 -4.58
C ASN A 45 21.07 15.93 -4.60
N TRP A 46 21.86 14.93 -5.03
CA TRP A 46 21.40 13.55 -5.10
C TRP A 46 20.77 13.03 -3.80
N ARG A 47 21.18 13.60 -2.63
CA ARG A 47 20.59 13.26 -1.32
C ARG A 47 19.13 13.69 -1.20
N GLU A 48 18.73 14.71 -1.96
CA GLU A 48 17.35 15.22 -2.02
C GLU A 48 16.54 14.56 -3.14
N GLU A 49 17.21 14.24 -4.26
CA GLU A 49 16.59 13.68 -5.46
C GLU A 49 16.33 12.17 -5.38
N VAL A 50 17.12 11.43 -4.58
CA VAL A 50 16.86 9.99 -4.41
C VAL A 50 15.62 9.81 -3.53
N PRO A 51 14.54 9.21 -4.06
CA PRO A 51 13.34 8.97 -3.26
C PRO A 51 13.70 8.18 -2.01
N MET A 52 13.30 8.66 -0.85
CA MET A 52 13.41 7.86 0.38
C MET A 52 12.73 6.52 0.14
N LYS A 53 13.36 5.40 0.51
CA LYS A 53 12.66 4.13 0.61
C LYS A 53 11.41 4.41 1.45
N GLN A 54 10.27 4.32 0.82
CA GLN A 54 9.01 4.64 1.47
C GLN A 54 8.84 3.67 2.63
N THR A 55 9.05 4.15 3.86
CA THR A 55 8.73 3.37 5.05
C THR A 55 7.23 3.42 5.27
N TRP A 56 6.65 2.28 5.52
CA TRP A 56 5.24 2.13 5.82
C TRP A 56 5.07 1.89 7.32
N ASP A 57 4.52 2.87 8.02
CA ASP A 57 4.03 2.73 9.39
C ASP A 57 2.50 2.56 9.37
N CYS A 58 1.93 2.30 10.55
CA CYS A 58 0.48 2.11 10.69
C CYS A 58 -0.33 3.32 10.22
N ALA A 59 0.14 4.54 10.55
CA ALA A 59 -0.55 5.77 10.17
C ALA A 59 -0.61 5.90 8.64
N LYS A 60 0.51 5.69 7.97
CA LYS A 60 0.60 5.78 6.52
C LYS A 60 -0.26 4.75 5.79
N VAL A 61 -0.34 3.51 6.30
CA VAL A 61 -1.25 2.49 5.74
C VAL A 61 -2.70 2.97 5.83
N LEU A 62 -3.11 3.47 7.00
CA LEU A 62 -4.46 3.94 7.23
C LEU A 62 -4.78 5.20 6.41
N ASP A 63 -3.88 6.17 6.35
CA ASP A 63 -4.07 7.41 5.57
C ASP A 63 -4.16 7.11 4.06
N THR A 64 -3.37 6.16 3.56
CA THR A 64 -3.44 5.73 2.17
C THR A 64 -4.76 5.02 1.89
N ALA A 65 -5.19 4.10 2.75
CA ALA A 65 -6.48 3.44 2.64
C ALA A 65 -7.63 4.46 2.66
N LYS A 66 -7.59 5.43 3.59
CA LYS A 66 -8.54 6.54 3.64
C LYS A 66 -8.57 7.31 2.32
N GLY A 67 -7.40 7.66 1.74
CA GLY A 67 -7.32 8.34 0.45
C GLY A 67 -8.07 7.57 -0.64
N TYR A 68 -7.83 6.27 -0.75
CA TYR A 68 -8.47 5.42 -1.76
C TYR A 68 -9.98 5.31 -1.60
N VAL A 69 -10.51 5.20 -0.38
CA VAL A 69 -11.95 5.03 -0.18
C VAL A 69 -12.72 6.36 -0.24
N THR A 70 -12.06 7.51 0.01
CA THR A 70 -12.74 8.81 0.07
C THR A 70 -12.61 9.68 -1.18
N LYS A 71 -11.52 9.56 -1.95
CA LYS A 71 -11.22 10.49 -3.05
C LYS A 71 -11.22 9.83 -4.43
N ASP A 72 -10.62 8.65 -4.55
CA ASP A 72 -10.30 8.10 -5.87
C ASP A 72 -11.42 7.19 -6.40
N ARG A 73 -12.17 6.51 -5.53
CA ARG A 73 -13.20 5.56 -5.96
C ARG A 73 -14.47 6.18 -6.50
N ALA A 74 -14.93 7.29 -5.94
CA ALA A 74 -16.17 7.92 -6.37
C ALA A 74 -16.10 8.44 -7.81
N ALA A 75 -14.93 8.86 -8.27
CA ALA A 75 -14.74 9.36 -9.63
C ALA A 75 -14.71 8.25 -10.68
N ASP A 76 -14.14 7.08 -10.36
CA ASP A 76 -13.89 6.02 -11.34
C ASP A 76 -14.93 4.88 -11.32
N HIS A 77 -15.54 4.60 -10.16
CA HIS A 77 -16.37 3.40 -9.96
C HIS A 77 -17.79 3.68 -9.47
N GLY A 78 -18.19 4.95 -9.32
CA GLY A 78 -19.50 5.33 -8.78
C GLY A 78 -19.63 5.05 -7.29
N ASP A 79 -20.87 5.04 -6.79
CA ASP A 79 -21.19 4.80 -5.39
C ASP A 79 -20.71 3.41 -4.94
N MET A 80 -20.01 3.37 -3.80
CA MET A 80 -19.39 2.15 -3.26
C MET A 80 -20.46 1.14 -2.83
N GLU A 81 -21.51 1.59 -2.15
CA GLU A 81 -22.58 0.72 -1.67
C GLU A 81 -23.33 0.08 -2.84
N ASP A 82 -23.64 0.86 -3.88
CA ASP A 82 -24.30 0.35 -5.11
C ASP A 82 -23.42 -0.66 -5.85
N ASN A 83 -22.10 -0.44 -5.86
CA ASN A 83 -21.17 -1.39 -6.46
C ASN A 83 -21.16 -2.71 -5.67
N PHE A 84 -21.10 -2.66 -4.35
CA PHE A 84 -21.13 -3.87 -3.51
C PHE A 84 -22.47 -4.60 -3.61
N LYS A 85 -23.60 -3.90 -3.68
CA LYS A 85 -24.92 -4.51 -3.95
C LYS A 85 -24.90 -5.28 -5.28
N ARG A 86 -24.32 -4.70 -6.32
CA ARG A 86 -24.22 -5.34 -7.64
C ARG A 86 -23.33 -6.58 -7.60
N ILE A 87 -22.20 -6.52 -6.88
CA ILE A 87 -21.31 -7.67 -6.68
C ILE A 87 -22.04 -8.78 -5.92
N ALA A 88 -22.73 -8.46 -4.83
CA ALA A 88 -23.53 -9.42 -4.06
C ALA A 88 -24.56 -10.13 -4.96
N LEU A 89 -25.30 -9.38 -5.78
CA LEU A 89 -26.24 -9.92 -6.74
C LEU A 89 -25.57 -10.92 -7.71
N TYR A 90 -24.44 -10.58 -8.29
CA TYR A 90 -23.73 -11.44 -9.22
C TYR A 90 -23.19 -12.71 -8.55
N TRP A 91 -22.65 -12.60 -7.33
CA TRP A 91 -22.18 -13.78 -6.62
C TRP A 91 -23.30 -14.69 -6.18
N ASN A 92 -24.42 -14.16 -5.70
CA ASN A 92 -25.61 -14.95 -5.42
C ASN A 92 -26.09 -15.69 -6.68
N ALA A 93 -26.19 -15.01 -7.81
CA ALA A 93 -26.61 -15.62 -9.08
C ALA A 93 -25.64 -16.70 -9.55
N HIS A 94 -24.32 -16.45 -9.47
CA HIS A 94 -23.29 -17.42 -9.86
C HIS A 94 -23.32 -18.70 -9.02
N LEU A 95 -23.57 -18.55 -7.72
CA LEU A 95 -23.60 -19.66 -6.77
C LEU A 95 -24.98 -20.33 -6.68
N GLY A 96 -26.00 -19.83 -7.39
CA GLY A 96 -27.38 -20.31 -7.29
C GLY A 96 -28.03 -20.02 -5.95
N LEU A 97 -27.58 -18.98 -5.26
CA LEU A 97 -28.11 -18.53 -3.97
C LEU A 97 -29.16 -17.44 -4.17
N ILE A 98 -30.10 -17.34 -3.22
CA ILE A 98 -31.12 -16.28 -3.20
C ILE A 98 -30.84 -15.39 -2.01
N ASP A 99 -30.30 -14.18 -2.27
CA ASP A 99 -30.10 -13.11 -1.29
C ASP A 99 -29.33 -13.56 0.00
N PHE A 100 -28.41 -14.51 -0.17
CA PHE A 100 -27.59 -15.04 0.91
C PHE A 100 -26.38 -14.14 1.20
N ILE A 101 -25.67 -13.71 0.14
CA ILE A 101 -24.56 -12.77 0.22
C ILE A 101 -25.13 -11.36 0.22
N LYS A 102 -24.86 -10.60 1.26
CA LYS A 102 -25.28 -9.21 1.42
C LYS A 102 -24.18 -8.22 1.03
N THR A 103 -24.52 -6.95 1.04
CA THR A 103 -23.60 -5.87 0.67
C THR A 103 -22.36 -5.82 1.58
N GLU A 104 -22.56 -5.95 2.88
CA GLU A 104 -21.51 -6.00 3.90
C GLU A 104 -20.63 -7.25 3.78
N ASP A 105 -21.20 -8.38 3.36
CA ASP A 105 -20.45 -9.60 3.13
C ASP A 105 -19.42 -9.43 2.00
N VAL A 106 -19.77 -8.65 0.96
CA VAL A 106 -18.85 -8.34 -0.15
C VAL A 106 -17.60 -7.65 0.38
N ALA A 107 -17.74 -6.66 1.27
CA ALA A 107 -16.60 -5.98 1.87
C ALA A 107 -15.70 -6.96 2.64
N ALA A 108 -16.29 -7.80 3.47
CA ALA A 108 -15.58 -8.82 4.24
C ALA A 108 -14.86 -9.83 3.34
N MET A 109 -15.53 -10.33 2.30
CA MET A 109 -14.97 -11.28 1.34
C MET A 109 -13.82 -10.68 0.54
N MET A 110 -13.91 -9.40 0.14
CA MET A 110 -12.81 -8.69 -0.52
C MET A 110 -11.62 -8.48 0.41
N ALA A 111 -11.83 -8.18 1.69
CA ALA A 111 -10.76 -8.13 2.69
C ALA A 111 -10.08 -9.50 2.85
N LEU A 112 -10.85 -10.59 2.94
CA LEU A 112 -10.32 -11.96 2.99
C LEU A 112 -9.49 -12.31 1.75
N LEU A 113 -9.89 -11.86 0.56
CA LEU A 113 -9.09 -12.01 -0.67
C LEU A 113 -7.71 -11.34 -0.53
N LYS A 114 -7.66 -10.12 0.06
CA LYS A 114 -6.39 -9.43 0.29
C LYS A 114 -5.54 -10.13 1.35
N ILE A 115 -6.14 -10.67 2.41
CA ILE A 115 -5.45 -11.50 3.41
C ILE A 115 -4.83 -12.75 2.77
N ALA A 116 -5.54 -13.43 1.89
CA ALA A 116 -5.00 -14.57 1.14
C ALA A 116 -3.79 -14.18 0.28
N ARG A 117 -3.82 -13.00 -0.36
CA ARG A 117 -2.69 -12.45 -1.12
C ARG A 117 -1.51 -12.06 -0.23
N ILE A 118 -1.76 -11.50 0.96
CA ILE A 118 -0.73 -11.22 1.97
C ILE A 118 0.00 -12.51 2.36
N HIS A 119 -0.73 -13.63 2.54
CA HIS A 119 -0.10 -14.92 2.85
C HIS A 119 0.90 -15.34 1.77
N SER A 120 0.59 -15.11 0.50
CA SER A 120 1.48 -15.45 -0.63
C SER A 120 2.61 -14.44 -0.84
N ASN A 121 2.38 -13.15 -0.58
CA ASN A 121 3.37 -12.08 -0.73
C ASN A 121 3.19 -11.02 0.38
N PRO A 122 3.76 -11.24 1.58
CA PRO A 122 3.58 -10.34 2.72
C PRO A 122 4.24 -8.97 2.56
N THR A 123 5.18 -8.85 1.62
CA THR A 123 5.88 -7.57 1.35
C THR A 123 5.14 -6.65 0.40
N HIS A 124 4.07 -7.12 -0.24
CA HIS A 124 3.26 -6.31 -1.14
C HIS A 124 2.28 -5.45 -0.33
N ILE A 125 2.72 -4.24 -0.01
CA ILE A 125 2.03 -3.32 0.92
C ILE A 125 0.60 -2.96 0.48
N ASP A 126 0.34 -2.91 -0.82
CA ASP A 126 -0.97 -2.62 -1.38
C ASP A 126 -2.07 -3.56 -0.86
N ASN A 127 -1.74 -4.85 -0.65
CA ASN A 127 -2.70 -5.78 -0.08
C ASN A 127 -3.11 -5.42 1.36
N TRP A 128 -2.20 -4.86 2.15
CA TRP A 128 -2.49 -4.39 3.50
C TRP A 128 -3.36 -3.13 3.49
N VAL A 129 -3.04 -2.18 2.62
CA VAL A 129 -3.81 -0.95 2.41
C VAL A 129 -5.23 -1.28 1.94
N ASP A 130 -5.36 -2.13 0.94
CA ASP A 130 -6.66 -2.53 0.39
C ASP A 130 -7.52 -3.29 1.40
N ALA A 131 -6.92 -4.18 2.22
CA ALA A 131 -7.65 -4.87 3.28
C ALA A 131 -8.27 -3.88 4.27
N CYS A 132 -7.49 -2.86 4.69
CA CYS A 132 -8.00 -1.78 5.54
C CYS A 132 -9.13 -1.00 4.86
N GLY A 133 -8.98 -0.68 3.58
CA GLY A 133 -10.00 0.02 2.81
C GLY A 133 -11.31 -0.74 2.70
N TYR A 134 -11.27 -2.04 2.40
CA TYR A 134 -12.49 -2.86 2.35
C TYR A 134 -13.17 -2.98 3.70
N MET A 135 -12.42 -3.13 4.79
CA MET A 135 -12.98 -3.15 6.14
C MET A 135 -13.64 -1.82 6.51
N ALA A 136 -13.04 -0.69 6.13
CA ALA A 136 -13.64 0.63 6.35
C ALA A 136 -14.96 0.79 5.57
N CYS A 137 -14.98 0.39 4.29
CA CYS A 137 -16.20 0.40 3.46
C CYS A 137 -17.31 -0.49 4.07
N GLY A 138 -16.95 -1.67 4.58
CA GLY A 138 -17.92 -2.56 5.25
C GLY A 138 -18.53 -1.93 6.48
N GLY A 139 -17.72 -1.24 7.30
CA GLY A 139 -18.20 -0.49 8.47
C GLY A 139 -19.19 0.62 8.10
N GLU A 140 -18.92 1.36 7.00
CA GLU A 140 -19.83 2.39 6.49
C GLU A 140 -21.16 1.80 6.02
N VAL A 141 -21.13 0.70 5.25
CA VAL A 141 -22.36 0.00 4.81
C VAL A 141 -23.23 -0.40 6.00
N VAL A 142 -22.63 -1.01 7.04
CA VAL A 142 -23.37 -1.42 8.24
C VAL A 142 -23.95 -0.22 8.99
N SER A 143 -23.21 0.89 9.10
CA SER A 143 -23.70 2.12 9.70
C SER A 143 -24.96 2.65 8.99
N ASN A 144 -24.91 2.68 7.65
CA ASN A 144 -26.04 3.14 6.84
C ASN A 144 -27.28 2.22 6.96
N LEU A 145 -27.09 0.93 7.19
CA LEU A 145 -28.21 0.00 7.42
C LEU A 145 -28.89 0.28 8.76
N THR A 146 -28.12 0.52 9.82
CA THR A 146 -28.66 0.79 11.17
C THR A 146 -29.43 2.12 11.25
N GLU A 147 -29.07 3.10 10.45
CA GLU A 147 -29.81 4.37 10.36
C GLU A 147 -31.16 4.20 9.68
N LYS A 148 -31.23 3.39 8.60
CA LYS A 148 -32.48 3.13 7.85
C LYS A 148 -33.51 2.31 8.67
N ASP A 149 -33.07 1.50 9.61
CA ASP A 149 -33.96 0.70 10.45
C ASP A 149 -34.58 1.51 11.64
N ASN A 150 -34.09 2.73 11.87
CA ASN A 150 -34.56 3.61 12.96
C ASN A 150 -35.50 4.73 12.48
N ASP A 151 -35.76 4.85 11.17
CA ASP A 151 -36.73 5.78 10.55
C ASP A 151 -38.02 5.05 10.17
#